data_d71da02c790926cb1fd6dac8eba15cf2
#
_entry.id   d71da02c790926cb1fd6dac8eba15cf2
#
_cell.length_a   1.000
_cell.length_b   1.000
_cell.length_c   1.000
_cell.angle_alpha   90.00
_cell.angle_beta   90.00
_cell.angle_gamma   90.00
#
_symmetry.space_group_name_H-M   'P 1'
#
loop_
_entity.id
_entity.type
_entity.pdbx_description
1 polymer ?
#
loop_
_entity_poly.entity_id
_entity_poly.type
_entity_poly.pdbx_seq_one_letter_code
_entity_poly.pdbx_strand_id
1 'polypeptide(L)'
;VITQAVDVLKKFEGFSAKAYWDVNAYRIGYGSDTITSSNGSVRSVKKNDVITKQQADLDLARRIPEFEKVIIKQVGTEAWNKLPDQAKAGLISFAYNYGSIAKKSLRDAIKTGDLNLIADTLVSSTYNDNAKLSSSVRTALRNRRKYEAELIRTAKPNIISAGISIKTILGASLLAVAFSLLSKYIKA
;
A
#
# COMPACT_ATOMS: atom_id res chain seq x y z
N VAL A 1 -5.90 -4.00 3.76
CA VAL A 1 -5.28 -2.81 3.09
C VAL A 1 -4.51 -1.94 4.06
N ILE A 2 -5.15 -1.37 5.11
CA ILE A 2 -4.51 -0.38 6.00
C ILE A 2 -3.23 -0.91 6.63
N THR A 3 -3.25 -2.08 7.27
CA THR A 3 -2.07 -2.67 7.92
C THR A 3 -0.90 -2.83 6.96
N GLN A 4 -1.14 -3.40 5.78
CA GLN A 4 -0.11 -3.59 4.77
C GLN A 4 0.44 -2.25 4.24
N ALA A 5 -0.41 -1.25 4.05
CA ALA A 5 0.03 0.09 3.64
C ALA A 5 0.88 0.78 4.72
N VAL A 6 0.51 0.63 6.01
CA VAL A 6 1.33 1.11 7.15
C VAL A 6 2.72 0.48 7.11
N ASP A 7 2.83 -0.84 6.95
CA ASP A 7 4.11 -1.55 6.92
C ASP A 7 5.00 -1.08 5.76
N VAL A 8 4.41 -0.90 4.57
CA VAL A 8 5.12 -0.38 3.40
C VAL A 8 5.62 1.04 3.63
N LEU A 9 4.78 1.92 4.16
CA LEU A 9 5.14 3.31 4.41
C LEU A 9 6.22 3.45 5.48
N LYS A 10 6.14 2.70 6.57
CA LYS A 10 7.17 2.69 7.63
C LYS A 10 8.56 2.29 7.12
N LYS A 11 8.62 1.48 6.07
CA LYS A 11 9.88 1.07 5.44
C LYS A 11 10.60 2.21 4.74
N PHE A 12 9.84 3.20 4.20
CA PHE A 12 10.40 4.24 3.33
C PHE A 12 10.41 5.63 3.94
N GLU A 13 9.50 5.94 4.88
CA GLU A 13 9.35 7.32 5.38
C GLU A 13 10.31 7.68 6.52
N GLY A 14 10.97 6.73 7.14
CA GLY A 14 11.73 7.01 8.35
C GLY A 14 10.87 7.51 9.52
N PHE A 15 11.42 7.54 10.73
CA PHE A 15 10.69 7.97 11.92
C PHE A 15 11.41 9.09 12.65
N SER A 16 10.71 10.18 12.94
CA SER A 16 11.18 11.25 13.82
C SER A 16 10.25 11.39 15.03
N ALA A 17 10.79 11.16 16.23
CA ALA A 17 10.04 11.38 17.47
C ALA A 17 9.82 12.87 17.78
N LYS A 18 10.68 13.76 17.27
CA LYS A 18 10.64 15.21 17.51
C LYS A 18 10.18 15.93 16.25
N ALA A 19 9.43 17.01 16.44
CA ALA A 19 9.03 17.88 15.34
C ALA A 19 10.24 18.54 14.69
N TYR A 20 10.26 18.57 13.37
CA TYR A 20 11.24 19.26 12.54
C TYR A 20 10.55 20.14 11.51
N TRP A 21 11.22 21.22 11.09
CA TRP A 21 10.70 22.09 10.04
C TRP A 21 10.98 21.49 8.68
N ASP A 22 9.97 21.43 7.82
CA ASP A 22 10.08 20.96 6.44
C ASP A 22 9.32 21.89 5.49
N VAL A 23 10.05 22.57 4.65
CA VAL A 23 9.59 23.53 3.63
C VAL A 23 8.61 24.58 4.16
N ASN A 24 7.42 24.20 4.59
CA ASN A 24 6.31 25.09 4.94
C ASN A 24 5.55 24.72 6.23
N ALA A 25 5.94 23.63 6.90
CA ALA A 25 5.26 23.18 8.11
C ALA A 25 6.19 22.38 9.02
N TYR A 26 5.82 22.26 10.30
CA TYR A 26 6.42 21.28 11.18
C TYR A 26 5.91 19.88 10.84
N ARG A 27 6.84 18.90 10.75
CA ARG A 27 6.57 17.49 10.51
C ARG A 27 7.04 16.66 11.69
N ILE A 28 6.41 15.50 11.88
CA ILE A 28 6.74 14.56 12.96
C ILE A 28 6.38 13.13 12.55
N GLY A 29 6.86 12.12 13.27
CA GLY A 29 6.54 10.72 13.00
C GLY A 29 7.06 10.27 11.64
N TYR A 30 6.17 9.87 10.77
CA TYR A 30 6.43 9.47 9.38
C TYR A 30 6.14 10.61 8.39
N GLY A 31 6.61 11.83 8.71
CA GLY A 31 6.45 13.00 7.86
C GLY A 31 5.07 13.67 7.93
N SER A 32 4.31 13.43 8.99
CA SER A 32 2.99 14.02 9.18
C SER A 32 3.07 15.47 9.68
N ASP A 33 2.13 16.32 9.25
CA ASP A 33 1.85 17.65 9.79
C ASP A 33 0.78 17.63 10.90
N THR A 34 0.29 16.45 11.24
CA THR A 34 -0.70 16.22 12.28
C THR A 34 -0.23 15.19 13.32
N ILE A 35 -0.85 15.23 14.50
CA ILE A 35 -0.72 14.24 15.55
C ILE A 35 -2.11 13.74 15.89
N THR A 36 -2.27 12.43 15.89
CA THR A 36 -3.51 11.75 16.32
C THR A 36 -3.31 11.21 17.74
N SER A 37 -4.19 11.60 18.64
CA SER A 37 -4.23 11.11 20.03
C SER A 37 -4.97 9.77 20.11
N SER A 38 -4.77 9.03 21.20
CA SER A 38 -5.43 7.73 21.43
C SER A 38 -6.96 7.79 21.46
N ASN A 39 -7.53 8.95 21.81
CA ASN A 39 -8.97 9.20 21.75
C ASN A 39 -9.49 9.61 20.35
N GLY A 40 -8.61 9.58 19.33
CA GLY A 40 -8.95 9.95 17.96
C GLY A 40 -8.92 11.44 17.65
N SER A 41 -8.62 12.33 18.62
CA SER A 41 -8.47 13.75 18.34
C SER A 41 -7.22 14.03 17.49
N VAL A 42 -7.33 15.00 16.58
CA VAL A 42 -6.28 15.37 15.64
C VAL A 42 -5.93 16.85 15.82
N ARG A 43 -4.64 17.15 15.84
CA ARG A 43 -4.14 18.52 15.87
C ARG A 43 -2.92 18.69 14.97
N SER A 44 -2.63 19.92 14.56
CA SER A 44 -1.41 20.26 13.82
C SER A 44 -0.16 20.11 14.71
N VAL A 45 0.97 19.78 14.06
CA VAL A 45 2.28 19.69 14.68
C VAL A 45 2.81 21.09 15.02
N LYS A 46 3.38 21.24 16.22
CA LYS A 46 4.06 22.45 16.69
C LYS A 46 5.56 22.20 16.89
N LYS A 47 6.36 23.27 16.91
CA LYS A 47 7.83 23.27 16.95
C LYS A 47 8.48 22.31 17.98
N ASN A 48 7.90 22.17 19.15
CA ASN A 48 8.49 21.40 20.25
C ASN A 48 7.75 20.09 20.54
N ASP A 49 6.88 19.66 19.62
CA ASP A 49 6.15 18.42 19.80
C ASP A 49 7.08 17.20 19.81
N VAL A 50 6.76 16.28 20.67
CA VAL A 50 7.40 14.96 20.78
C VAL A 50 6.31 13.91 20.82
N ILE A 51 6.46 12.84 20.05
CA ILE A 51 5.52 11.72 20.01
C ILE A 51 6.20 10.38 20.16
N THR A 52 5.43 9.41 20.62
CA THR A 52 5.83 8.00 20.60
C THR A 52 5.67 7.39 19.23
N LYS A 53 6.33 6.27 18.98
CA LYS A 53 6.14 5.49 17.75
C LYS A 53 4.68 5.03 17.58
N GLN A 54 4.01 4.67 18.69
CA GLN A 54 2.61 4.28 18.67
C GLN A 54 1.69 5.44 18.21
N GLN A 55 1.94 6.66 18.65
CA GLN A 55 1.19 7.83 18.19
C GLN A 55 1.42 8.12 16.72
N ALA A 56 2.66 7.95 16.23
CA ALA A 56 2.96 8.07 14.80
C ALA A 56 2.27 6.98 13.97
N ASP A 57 2.21 5.75 14.47
CA ASP A 57 1.50 4.63 13.82
C ASP A 57 -0.02 4.90 13.73
N LEU A 58 -0.63 5.46 14.79
CA LEU A 58 -2.03 5.87 14.79
C LEU A 58 -2.31 6.96 13.75
N ASP A 59 -1.46 8.00 13.71
CA ASP A 59 -1.63 9.09 12.74
C ASP A 59 -1.46 8.60 11.31
N LEU A 60 -0.46 7.75 11.04
CA LEU A 60 -0.25 7.15 9.73
C LEU A 60 -1.46 6.31 9.30
N ALA A 61 -1.97 5.44 10.18
CA ALA A 61 -3.15 4.61 9.90
C ALA A 61 -4.40 5.45 9.60
N ARG A 62 -4.61 6.56 10.32
CA ARG A 62 -5.70 7.50 10.09
C ARG A 62 -5.63 8.15 8.70
N ARG A 63 -4.42 8.47 8.22
CA ARG A 63 -4.22 9.18 6.94
C ARG A 63 -4.36 8.28 5.72
N ILE A 64 -4.14 6.97 5.85
CA ILE A 64 -4.20 6.03 4.71
C ILE A 64 -5.53 6.11 3.93
N PRO A 65 -6.72 6.13 4.58
CA PRO A 65 -7.99 6.28 3.88
C PRO A 65 -8.13 7.58 3.06
N GLU A 66 -7.40 8.63 3.42
CA GLU A 66 -7.39 9.89 2.65
C GLU A 66 -6.72 9.68 1.28
N PHE A 67 -5.58 9.00 1.24
CA PHE A 67 -4.90 8.64 -0.02
C PHE A 67 -5.70 7.63 -0.83
N GLU A 68 -6.33 6.66 -0.18
CA GLU A 68 -7.23 5.71 -0.83
C GLU A 68 -8.39 6.44 -1.55
N LYS A 69 -9.05 7.41 -0.89
CA LYS A 69 -10.09 8.25 -1.50
C LYS A 69 -9.57 9.02 -2.72
N VAL A 70 -8.35 9.57 -2.65
CA VAL A 70 -7.73 10.27 -3.79
C VAL A 70 -7.56 9.33 -4.98
N ILE A 71 -7.08 8.10 -4.76
CA ILE A 71 -6.91 7.10 -5.81
C ILE A 71 -8.26 6.71 -6.40
N ILE A 72 -9.24 6.38 -5.55
CA ILE A 72 -10.60 5.99 -5.98
C ILE A 72 -11.23 7.07 -6.85
N LYS A 73 -11.11 8.34 -6.47
CA LYS A 73 -11.60 9.47 -7.29
C LYS A 73 -10.98 9.51 -8.69
N GLN A 74 -9.74 9.04 -8.84
CA GLN A 74 -8.99 9.09 -10.10
C GLN A 74 -9.21 7.86 -10.99
N VAL A 75 -9.43 6.68 -10.42
CA VAL A 75 -9.52 5.41 -11.17
C VAL A 75 -10.91 4.81 -11.17
N GLY A 76 -11.78 5.20 -10.23
CA GLY A 76 -13.12 4.67 -10.03
C GLY A 76 -13.15 3.53 -9.00
N THR A 77 -14.28 3.45 -8.29
CA THR A 77 -14.50 2.46 -7.20
C THR A 77 -14.42 1.02 -7.70
N GLU A 78 -14.98 0.75 -8.89
CA GLU A 78 -14.99 -0.59 -9.48
C GLU A 78 -13.57 -1.10 -9.75
N ALA A 79 -12.73 -0.29 -10.41
CA ALA A 79 -11.34 -0.63 -10.69
C ALA A 79 -10.54 -0.85 -9.39
N TRP A 80 -10.73 0.02 -8.41
CA TRP A 80 -10.09 -0.10 -7.11
C TRP A 80 -10.45 -1.38 -6.36
N ASN A 81 -11.75 -1.72 -6.33
CA ASN A 81 -12.24 -2.88 -5.59
C ASN A 81 -11.77 -4.22 -6.17
N LYS A 82 -11.48 -4.29 -7.47
CA LYS A 82 -10.93 -5.48 -8.13
C LYS A 82 -9.50 -5.79 -7.72
N LEU A 83 -8.74 -4.81 -7.21
CA LEU A 83 -7.35 -5.01 -6.85
C LEU A 83 -7.21 -5.79 -5.54
N PRO A 84 -6.20 -6.69 -5.44
CA PRO A 84 -5.80 -7.30 -4.18
C PRO A 84 -5.31 -6.25 -3.17
N ASP A 85 -5.48 -6.51 -1.88
CA ASP A 85 -5.08 -5.60 -0.81
C ASP A 85 -3.59 -5.25 -0.84
N GLN A 86 -2.75 -6.21 -1.22
CA GLN A 86 -1.31 -6.01 -1.37
C GLN A 86 -0.99 -5.03 -2.51
N ALA A 87 -1.70 -5.11 -3.64
CA ALA A 87 -1.56 -4.16 -4.74
C ALA A 87 -2.06 -2.76 -4.35
N LYS A 88 -3.18 -2.68 -3.63
CA LYS A 88 -3.68 -1.41 -3.06
C LYS A 88 -2.65 -0.77 -2.14
N ALA A 89 -1.98 -1.54 -1.28
CA ALA A 89 -0.95 -1.02 -0.38
C ALA A 89 0.25 -0.41 -1.15
N GLY A 90 0.68 -1.03 -2.24
CA GLY A 90 1.72 -0.49 -3.12
C GLY A 90 1.30 0.83 -3.78
N LEU A 91 0.06 0.93 -4.27
CA LEU A 91 -0.49 2.15 -4.87
C LEU A 91 -0.71 3.27 -3.85
N ILE A 92 -1.12 2.94 -2.62
CA ILE A 92 -1.21 3.91 -1.52
C ILE A 92 0.17 4.45 -1.17
N SER A 93 1.21 3.60 -1.11
CA SER A 93 2.59 4.05 -0.89
C SER A 93 3.06 5.01 -1.99
N PHE A 94 2.72 4.72 -3.25
CA PHE A 94 3.00 5.62 -4.37
C PHE A 94 2.28 6.96 -4.19
N ALA A 95 0.98 6.95 -3.91
CA ALA A 95 0.18 8.17 -3.74
C ALA A 95 0.62 8.99 -2.52
N TYR A 96 1.02 8.34 -1.43
CA TYR A 96 1.57 9.01 -0.26
C TYR A 96 2.82 9.85 -0.60
N ASN A 97 3.70 9.31 -1.45
CA ASN A 97 4.94 9.99 -1.87
C ASN A 97 4.70 11.11 -2.89
N TYR A 98 3.71 10.97 -3.78
CA TYR A 98 3.44 11.93 -4.87
C TYR A 98 2.17 12.78 -4.68
N GLY A 99 1.41 12.53 -3.63
CA GLY A 99 0.12 13.17 -3.36
C GLY A 99 -1.05 12.58 -4.16
N SER A 100 -0.81 11.86 -5.26
CA SER A 100 -1.86 11.29 -6.12
C SER A 100 -1.29 10.33 -7.17
N ILE A 101 -2.18 9.70 -7.96
CA ILE A 101 -1.82 9.00 -9.20
C ILE A 101 -1.89 10.00 -10.37
N ALA A 102 -0.93 10.92 -10.45
CA ALA A 102 -0.97 12.03 -11.41
C ALA A 102 -0.90 11.58 -12.88
N LYS A 103 -0.10 10.54 -13.22
CA LYS A 103 0.08 10.08 -14.60
C LYS A 103 -1.12 9.32 -15.12
N LYS A 104 -1.65 9.75 -16.28
CA LYS A 104 -2.77 9.12 -16.96
C LYS A 104 -2.50 7.65 -17.27
N SER A 105 -1.29 7.31 -17.76
CA SER A 105 -0.90 5.94 -18.08
C SER A 105 -1.04 4.98 -16.90
N LEU A 106 -0.65 5.41 -15.69
CA LEU A 106 -0.79 4.57 -14.51
C LEU A 106 -2.26 4.44 -14.08
N ARG A 107 -3.07 5.50 -14.20
CA ARG A 107 -4.52 5.40 -13.94
C ARG A 107 -5.21 4.44 -14.91
N ASP A 108 -4.83 4.49 -16.19
CA ASP A 108 -5.39 3.60 -17.21
C ASP A 108 -4.96 2.14 -16.97
N ALA A 109 -3.70 1.90 -16.61
CA ALA A 109 -3.23 0.56 -16.20
C ALA A 109 -4.01 0.02 -15.00
N ILE A 110 -4.24 0.84 -13.97
CA ILE A 110 -5.04 0.44 -12.78
C ILE A 110 -6.45 0.01 -13.18
N LYS A 111 -7.08 0.70 -14.14
CA LYS A 111 -8.43 0.36 -14.62
C LYS A 111 -8.52 -0.99 -15.32
N THR A 112 -7.42 -1.50 -15.90
CA THR A 112 -7.39 -2.83 -16.51
C THR A 112 -7.45 -3.96 -15.48
N GLY A 113 -6.92 -3.72 -14.27
CA GLY A 113 -6.73 -4.74 -13.24
C GLY A 113 -5.54 -5.68 -13.50
N ASP A 114 -4.77 -5.48 -14.58
CA ASP A 114 -3.57 -6.25 -14.88
C ASP A 114 -2.41 -5.81 -13.98
N LEU A 115 -2.06 -6.67 -13.01
CA LEU A 115 -1.04 -6.37 -12.01
C LEU A 115 0.35 -6.18 -12.60
N ASN A 116 0.70 -6.90 -13.68
CA ASN A 116 1.99 -6.72 -14.35
C ASN A 116 2.06 -5.37 -15.06
N LEU A 117 1.00 -5.02 -15.80
CA LEU A 117 0.92 -3.73 -16.48
C LEU A 117 0.94 -2.57 -15.48
N ILE A 118 0.25 -2.69 -14.35
CA ILE A 118 0.26 -1.69 -13.28
C ILE A 118 1.69 -1.53 -12.72
N ALA A 119 2.35 -2.62 -12.38
CA ALA A 119 3.71 -2.63 -11.83
C ALA A 119 4.72 -2.00 -12.79
N ASP A 120 4.72 -2.38 -14.07
CA ASP A 120 5.63 -1.87 -15.09
C ASP A 120 5.39 -0.38 -15.35
N THR A 121 4.11 0.03 -15.43
CA THR A 121 3.74 1.43 -15.61
C THR A 121 4.10 2.27 -14.40
N LEU A 122 3.99 1.74 -13.17
CA LEU A 122 4.40 2.43 -11.96
C LEU A 122 5.90 2.71 -11.96
N VAL A 123 6.73 1.75 -12.32
CA VAL A 123 8.19 1.93 -12.42
C VAL A 123 8.54 2.98 -13.48
N SER A 124 7.95 2.90 -14.68
CA SER A 124 8.19 3.85 -15.77
C SER A 124 7.61 5.24 -15.50
N SER A 125 6.64 5.33 -14.58
CA SER A 125 6.03 6.60 -14.17
C SER A 125 6.90 7.42 -13.22
N THR A 126 8.02 6.88 -12.76
CA THR A 126 8.89 7.57 -11.80
C THR A 126 9.62 8.72 -12.49
N TYR A 127 9.61 9.89 -11.85
CA TYR A 127 10.43 11.03 -12.28
C TYR A 127 11.91 10.78 -11.94
N ASN A 128 12.49 9.75 -12.55
CA ASN A 128 13.86 9.33 -12.27
C ASN A 128 14.91 10.32 -12.73
N ASP A 129 14.53 11.24 -13.64
CA ASP A 129 15.46 12.11 -14.35
C ASP A 129 15.34 13.59 -13.96
N ASN A 130 14.75 13.88 -12.77
CA ASN A 130 14.82 15.23 -12.25
C ASN A 130 16.26 15.53 -11.85
N ALA A 131 16.98 16.24 -12.73
CA ALA A 131 18.37 16.63 -12.56
C ALA A 131 18.63 17.46 -11.27
N LYS A 132 17.56 18.03 -10.68
CA LYS A 132 17.63 18.77 -9.42
C LYS A 132 17.78 17.89 -8.19
N LEU A 133 17.49 16.59 -8.30
CA LEU A 133 17.62 15.64 -7.19
C LEU A 133 19.04 15.05 -7.14
N SER A 134 19.59 14.90 -5.94
CA SER A 134 20.86 14.21 -5.76
C SER A 134 20.78 12.75 -6.24
N SER A 135 21.92 12.14 -6.58
CA SER A 135 21.99 10.75 -7.02
C SER A 135 21.46 9.78 -5.96
N SER A 136 21.72 10.06 -4.69
CA SER A 136 21.23 9.25 -3.55
C SER A 136 19.70 9.28 -3.45
N VAL A 137 19.09 10.46 -3.58
CA VAL A 137 17.62 10.60 -3.57
C VAL A 137 16.99 9.89 -4.76
N ARG A 138 17.55 10.04 -5.97
CA ARG A 138 17.07 9.30 -7.15
C ARG A 138 17.15 7.78 -6.94
N THR A 139 18.23 7.29 -6.37
CA THR A 139 18.40 5.85 -6.08
C THR A 139 17.38 5.37 -5.06
N ALA A 140 17.14 6.13 -3.98
CA ALA A 140 16.13 5.80 -2.97
C ALA A 140 14.73 5.72 -3.60
N LEU A 141 14.35 6.70 -4.44
CA LEU A 141 13.07 6.70 -5.15
C LEU A 141 12.93 5.52 -6.11
N ARG A 142 13.98 5.16 -6.86
CA ARG A 142 13.97 3.97 -7.73
C ARG A 142 13.78 2.69 -6.94
N ASN A 143 14.46 2.54 -5.83
CA ASN A 143 14.34 1.35 -4.97
C ASN A 143 12.93 1.25 -4.38
N ARG A 144 12.34 2.37 -3.97
CA ARG A 144 10.95 2.42 -3.51
C ARG A 144 9.99 1.97 -4.62
N ARG A 145 10.12 2.50 -5.83
CA ARG A 145 9.28 2.12 -6.99
C ARG A 145 9.40 0.63 -7.34
N LYS A 146 10.62 0.08 -7.34
CA LYS A 146 10.83 -1.36 -7.56
C LYS A 146 10.12 -2.20 -6.50
N TYR A 147 10.22 -1.81 -5.23
CA TYR A 147 9.55 -2.51 -4.15
C TYR A 147 8.02 -2.46 -4.28
N GLU A 148 7.45 -1.28 -4.54
CA GLU A 148 6.02 -1.10 -4.74
C GLU A 148 5.51 -1.89 -5.95
N ALA A 149 6.26 -1.90 -7.06
CA ALA A 149 5.94 -2.69 -8.25
C ALA A 149 5.99 -4.19 -7.98
N GLU A 150 6.99 -4.68 -7.24
CA GLU A 150 7.07 -6.09 -6.86
C GLU A 150 5.92 -6.50 -5.94
N LEU A 151 5.56 -5.63 -5.00
CA LEU A 151 4.42 -5.84 -4.13
C LEU A 151 3.11 -5.97 -4.93
N ILE A 152 2.94 -5.16 -5.97
CA ILE A 152 1.78 -5.21 -6.86
C ILE A 152 1.81 -6.48 -7.70
N ARG A 153 2.94 -6.82 -8.32
CA ARG A 153 3.10 -7.96 -9.23
C ARG A 153 2.85 -9.30 -8.52
N THR A 154 3.29 -9.41 -7.28
CA THR A 154 3.17 -10.64 -6.48
C THR A 154 1.89 -10.71 -5.64
N ALA A 155 1.00 -9.72 -5.78
CA ALA A 155 -0.23 -9.64 -5.01
C ALA A 155 -1.16 -10.82 -5.33
N LYS A 156 -1.60 -11.52 -4.27
CA LYS A 156 -2.55 -12.63 -4.39
C LYS A 156 -3.98 -12.12 -4.31
N PRO A 157 -4.93 -12.72 -5.06
CA PRO A 157 -6.33 -12.38 -4.95
C PRO A 157 -6.81 -12.45 -3.49
N ASN A 158 -7.67 -11.53 -3.08
CA ASN A 158 -8.32 -11.59 -1.78
C ASN A 158 -9.26 -12.80 -1.77
N ILE A 159 -8.96 -13.82 -0.97
CA ILE A 159 -9.74 -15.07 -0.90
C ILE A 159 -11.21 -14.79 -0.57
N ILE A 160 -11.47 -13.72 0.19
CA ILE A 160 -12.83 -13.28 0.56
C ILE A 160 -13.56 -12.61 -0.61
N SER A 161 -12.84 -11.89 -1.49
CA SER A 161 -13.43 -11.18 -2.64
C SER A 161 -13.74 -12.11 -3.83
N ALA A 162 -13.11 -13.28 -3.89
CA ALA A 162 -13.30 -14.23 -4.98
C ALA A 162 -14.59 -15.06 -4.86
N GLY A 163 -15.43 -14.81 -3.85
CA GLY A 163 -16.66 -15.58 -3.63
C GLY A 163 -16.44 -17.07 -3.31
N ILE A 164 -15.17 -17.46 -3.12
CA ILE A 164 -14.83 -18.83 -2.74
C ILE A 164 -15.12 -18.95 -1.25
N SER A 165 -16.29 -19.52 -0.93
CA SER A 165 -16.65 -19.83 0.45
C SER A 165 -15.58 -20.75 1.06
N ILE A 166 -15.22 -20.50 2.32
CA ILE A 166 -14.37 -21.41 3.10
C ILE A 166 -14.89 -22.85 3.05
N LYS A 167 -16.21 -23.04 2.92
CA LYS A 167 -16.85 -24.35 2.70
C LYS A 167 -16.39 -25.03 1.40
N THR A 168 -16.11 -24.28 0.33
CA THR A 168 -15.65 -24.85 -0.95
C THR A 168 -14.19 -25.31 -0.87
N ILE A 169 -13.34 -24.58 -0.13
CA ILE A 169 -11.93 -24.97 0.06
C ILE A 169 -11.83 -26.21 0.96
N LEU A 170 -12.59 -26.27 2.05
CA LEU A 170 -12.66 -27.43 2.94
C LEU A 170 -13.28 -28.64 2.24
N GLY A 171 -14.31 -28.45 1.40
CA GLY A 171 -14.92 -29.51 0.60
C GLY A 171 -13.98 -30.11 -0.43
N ALA A 172 -13.19 -29.27 -1.14
CA ALA A 172 -12.20 -29.73 -2.11
C ALA A 172 -11.04 -30.50 -1.46
N SER A 173 -10.57 -30.06 -0.28
CA SER A 173 -9.52 -30.74 0.47
C SER A 173 -9.99 -32.08 1.03
N LEU A 174 -11.23 -32.18 1.51
CA LEU A 174 -11.83 -33.43 2.00
C LEU A 174 -12.07 -34.44 0.87
N LEU A 175 -12.50 -33.98 -0.31
CA LEU A 175 -12.65 -34.83 -1.50
C LEU A 175 -11.31 -35.39 -1.99
N ALA A 176 -10.24 -34.59 -1.99
CA ALA A 176 -8.91 -35.04 -2.40
C ALA A 176 -8.34 -36.12 -1.43
N VAL A 177 -8.56 -35.94 -0.12
CA VAL A 177 -8.15 -36.93 0.90
C VAL A 177 -8.98 -38.19 0.79
N ALA A 178 -10.30 -38.11 0.58
CA ALA A 178 -11.17 -39.26 0.41
C ALA A 178 -10.81 -40.07 -0.85
N PHE A 179 -10.49 -39.40 -1.98
CA PHE A 179 -10.04 -40.11 -3.20
C PHE A 179 -8.68 -40.79 -3.02
N SER A 180 -7.75 -40.20 -2.28
CA SER A 180 -6.44 -40.79 -1.96
C SER A 180 -6.57 -42.02 -1.06
N LEU A 181 -7.52 -42.03 -0.14
CA LEU A 181 -7.78 -43.19 0.75
C LEU A 181 -8.51 -44.31 0.02
N LEU A 182 -9.51 -44.00 -0.83
CA LEU A 182 -10.21 -45.03 -1.63
C LEU A 182 -9.28 -45.72 -2.63
N SER A 183 -8.35 -45.03 -3.26
CA SER A 183 -7.40 -45.59 -4.22
C SER A 183 -6.43 -46.59 -3.59
N LYS A 184 -6.20 -46.55 -2.27
CA LYS A 184 -5.40 -47.52 -1.52
C LYS A 184 -6.17 -48.76 -1.14
N TYR A 185 -7.50 -48.67 -1.03
CA TYR A 185 -8.35 -49.84 -0.67
C TYR A 185 -8.79 -50.68 -1.87
N ILE A 186 -8.73 -50.14 -3.09
CA ILE A 186 -9.13 -50.89 -4.32
C ILE A 186 -7.95 -51.70 -4.90
N LYS A 187 -6.72 -51.51 -4.38
CA LYS A 187 -5.51 -52.26 -4.83
C LYS A 187 -5.02 -53.31 -3.84
N ALA A 188 -5.81 -53.65 -2.84
CA ALA A 188 -5.62 -54.83 -1.96
C ALA A 188 -6.75 -55.83 -2.22
#